data_a33c836667a88e0d4a5b1089a8225392
#
_entry.id   a33c836667a88e0d4a5b1089a8225392
#
_cell.length_a   1.000
_cell.length_b   1.000
_cell.length_c   1.000
_cell.angle_alpha   90.00
_cell.angle_beta   90.00
_cell.angle_gamma   90.00
#
_symmetry.space_group_name_H-M   'P 1'
#
loop_
_entity.id
_entity.type
_entity.pdbx_description
1 polymer ?
#
loop_
_entity_poly.entity_id
_entity_poly.type
_entity_poly.pdbx_seq_one_letter_code
_entity_poly.pdbx_strand_id
1 'polypeptide(L)'
;MFEKILRTIAKIPKGRVSTYGDVAAASGHPGAARQVVWALRNGSHVPWHRVIGAGGKIRLPGENGLEQRMRLRAEGVVIAGDKIDLKRFGHTFPKAKLKKIGKS
;
A
#
# COMPACT_ATOMS: atom_id res chain seq x y z
N MET A 1 -13.85 -0.32 -9.91
CA MET A 1 -12.74 -0.97 -9.21
C MET A 1 -11.61 -0.03 -8.84
N PHE A 2 -11.12 0.74 -9.78
CA PHE A 2 -10.00 1.64 -9.48
C PHE A 2 -10.32 2.67 -8.41
N GLU A 3 -11.53 3.19 -8.43
CA GLU A 3 -11.92 4.19 -7.47
C GLU A 3 -11.84 3.64 -6.05
N LYS A 4 -12.27 2.40 -5.86
CA LYS A 4 -12.25 1.78 -4.56
C LYS A 4 -10.81 1.51 -4.12
N ILE A 5 -9.98 1.10 -5.06
CA ILE A 5 -8.56 0.87 -4.77
C ILE A 5 -7.91 2.18 -4.33
N LEU A 6 -8.19 3.26 -5.04
CA LEU A 6 -7.59 4.55 -4.70
C LEU A 6 -8.04 5.05 -3.34
N ARG A 7 -9.30 4.82 -2.98
CA ARG A 7 -9.78 5.20 -1.66
C ARG A 7 -9.09 4.39 -0.58
N THR A 8 -8.84 3.12 -0.86
CA THR A 8 -8.17 2.25 0.10
C THR A 8 -6.75 2.75 0.33
N ILE A 9 -6.06 3.11 -0.75
CA ILE A 9 -4.69 3.62 -0.64
C ILE A 9 -4.67 4.92 0.18
N ALA A 10 -5.68 5.76 -0.03
CA ALA A 10 -5.73 7.03 0.67
C ALA A 10 -5.86 6.87 2.17
N LYS A 11 -6.25 5.69 2.64
CA LYS A 11 -6.38 5.44 4.06
C LYS A 11 -5.09 5.02 4.75
N ILE A 12 -4.03 4.77 3.98
CA ILE A 12 -2.75 4.40 4.58
C ILE A 12 -2.15 5.63 5.22
N PRO A 13 -1.95 5.62 6.53
CA PRO A 13 -1.48 6.83 7.21
C PRO A 13 0.01 7.08 6.99
N LYS A 14 0.41 8.30 7.27
CA LYS A 14 1.80 8.69 7.18
C LYS A 14 2.64 7.80 8.08
N GLY A 15 3.78 7.36 7.59
CA GLY A 15 4.67 6.50 8.36
C GLY A 15 4.33 5.03 8.30
N ARG A 16 3.32 4.66 7.49
CA ARG A 16 2.94 3.27 7.33
C ARG A 16 2.95 2.90 5.86
N VAL A 17 3.04 1.61 5.58
CA VAL A 17 3.05 1.11 4.21
C VAL A 17 2.13 -0.09 4.08
N SER A 18 1.74 -0.41 2.86
CA SER A 18 0.96 -1.60 2.58
C SER A 18 1.46 -2.20 1.27
N THR A 19 1.21 -3.47 1.06
CA THR A 19 1.63 -4.11 -0.18
C THR A 19 0.51 -4.01 -1.21
N TYR A 20 0.85 -4.20 -2.49
CA TYR A 20 -0.14 -4.19 -3.54
C TYR A 20 -1.22 -5.24 -3.26
N GLY A 21 -0.82 -6.42 -2.79
CA GLY A 21 -1.79 -7.47 -2.51
C GLY A 21 -2.73 -7.12 -1.37
N ASP A 22 -2.19 -6.52 -0.32
CA ASP A 22 -3.02 -6.15 0.83
C ASP A 22 -4.00 -5.03 0.47
N VAL A 23 -3.57 -4.09 -0.36
CA VAL A 23 -4.45 -3.04 -0.83
C VAL A 23 -5.57 -3.65 -1.67
N ALA A 24 -5.23 -4.60 -2.53
CA ALA A 24 -6.24 -5.26 -3.36
C ALA A 24 -7.27 -5.96 -2.48
N ALA A 25 -6.81 -6.73 -1.51
CA ALA A 25 -7.72 -7.46 -0.63
C ALA A 25 -8.58 -6.49 0.17
N ALA A 26 -8.00 -5.42 0.69
CA ALA A 26 -8.75 -4.45 1.49
C ALA A 26 -9.78 -3.70 0.65
N SER A 27 -9.56 -3.60 -0.65
CA SER A 27 -10.51 -2.93 -1.52
C SER A 27 -11.61 -3.89 -2.01
N GLY A 28 -11.59 -5.12 -1.53
CA GLY A 28 -12.60 -6.09 -1.90
C GLY A 28 -12.26 -6.93 -3.11
N HIS A 29 -11.01 -6.87 -3.57
CA HIS A 29 -10.59 -7.60 -4.76
C HIS A 29 -9.30 -8.37 -4.52
N PRO A 30 -9.34 -9.39 -3.64
CA PRO A 30 -8.13 -10.14 -3.36
C PRO A 30 -7.59 -10.77 -4.64
N GLY A 31 -6.30 -10.74 -4.79
CA GLY A 31 -5.67 -11.25 -6.00
C GLY A 31 -5.54 -10.22 -7.10
N ALA A 32 -6.04 -9.01 -6.89
CA ALA A 32 -6.01 -7.98 -7.93
C ALA A 32 -4.84 -7.02 -7.78
N ALA A 33 -3.68 -7.51 -7.35
CA ALA A 33 -2.52 -6.65 -7.16
C ALA A 33 -2.13 -5.90 -8.42
N ARG A 34 -2.31 -6.53 -9.58
CA ARG A 34 -1.98 -5.88 -10.84
C ARG A 34 -2.85 -4.65 -11.09
N GLN A 35 -4.13 -4.74 -10.70
CA GLN A 35 -5.03 -3.62 -10.85
C GLN A 35 -4.64 -2.47 -9.94
N VAL A 36 -4.02 -2.77 -8.80
CA VAL A 36 -3.55 -1.71 -7.91
C VAL A 36 -2.45 -0.92 -8.62
N VAL A 37 -1.54 -1.62 -9.32
CA VAL A 37 -0.49 -0.94 -10.08
C VAL A 37 -1.10 -0.05 -11.14
N TRP A 38 -2.13 -0.55 -11.86
CA TRP A 38 -2.79 0.24 -12.88
C TRP A 38 -3.49 1.46 -12.28
N ALA A 39 -4.14 1.28 -11.15
CA ALA A 39 -4.82 2.38 -10.48
C ALA A 39 -3.83 3.48 -10.09
N LEU A 40 -2.65 3.08 -9.61
CA LEU A 40 -1.65 4.04 -9.21
C LEU A 40 -1.09 4.84 -10.38
N ARG A 41 -1.02 4.23 -11.55
CA ARG A 41 -0.55 4.96 -12.72
C ARG A 41 -1.50 6.06 -13.12
N ASN A 42 -2.80 5.87 -12.83
CA ASN A 42 -3.81 6.83 -13.21
C ASN A 42 -4.30 7.71 -12.07
N GLY A 43 -3.89 7.42 -10.85
CA GLY A 43 -4.32 8.20 -9.70
C GLY A 43 -3.20 9.11 -9.24
N SER A 44 -3.48 10.39 -9.17
CA SER A 44 -2.44 11.35 -8.84
C SER A 44 -2.52 11.93 -7.44
N HIS A 45 -3.60 11.70 -6.72
CA HIS A 45 -3.76 12.35 -5.43
C HIS A 45 -3.68 11.42 -4.23
N VAL A 46 -3.16 10.23 -4.45
CA VAL A 46 -3.07 9.26 -3.36
C VAL A 46 -1.61 9.08 -2.94
N PRO A 47 -1.38 8.62 -1.72
CA PRO A 47 -0.01 8.42 -1.25
C PRO A 47 0.59 7.15 -1.86
N TRP A 48 0.87 7.20 -3.14
CA TRP A 48 1.39 6.05 -3.88
C TRP A 48 2.68 5.50 -3.29
N HIS A 49 3.48 6.37 -2.67
CA HIS A 49 4.75 5.95 -2.10
C HIS A 49 4.59 5.00 -0.92
N ARG A 50 3.38 4.90 -0.36
CA ARG A 50 3.10 4.01 0.77
C ARG A 50 2.66 2.62 0.33
N VAL A 51 2.63 2.36 -0.98
CA VAL A 51 2.27 1.04 -1.51
C VAL A 51 3.52 0.41 -2.09
N ILE A 52 3.89 -0.77 -1.57
CA ILE A 52 5.13 -1.42 -1.93
C ILE A 52 4.90 -2.87 -2.32
N GLY A 53 5.94 -3.56 -2.72
CA GLY A 53 5.83 -4.92 -3.19
C GLY A 53 5.69 -5.94 -2.09
N ALA A 54 5.38 -7.15 -2.47
CA ALA A 54 5.20 -8.25 -1.53
C ALA A 54 6.45 -8.43 -0.67
N GLY A 55 6.24 -8.76 0.59
CA GLY A 55 7.34 -8.95 1.51
C GLY A 55 8.00 -7.67 1.96
N GLY A 56 7.45 -6.51 1.60
CA GLY A 56 8.01 -5.24 2.00
C GLY A 56 9.06 -4.69 1.06
N LYS A 57 9.13 -5.23 -0.16
CA LYS A 57 10.17 -4.80 -1.09
C LYS A 57 9.80 -3.58 -1.89
N ILE A 58 10.75 -2.67 -2.04
CA ILE A 58 10.59 -1.51 -2.90
C ILE A 58 11.05 -1.93 -4.28
N ARG A 59 10.11 -2.01 -5.21
CA ARG A 59 10.41 -2.51 -6.53
C ARG A 59 10.47 -1.49 -7.66
N LEU A 60 10.08 -0.28 -7.41
CA LEU A 60 10.10 0.73 -8.46
C LEU A 60 11.52 1.08 -8.84
N PRO A 61 11.84 1.05 -10.13
CA PRO A 61 13.18 1.40 -10.57
C PRO A 61 13.33 2.88 -10.83
N GLY A 62 14.55 3.32 -10.98
CA GLY A 62 14.85 4.67 -11.43
C GLY A 62 14.41 5.76 -10.48
N GLU A 63 14.02 6.87 -11.06
CA GLU A 63 13.65 8.04 -10.28
C GLU A 63 12.44 7.84 -9.40
N ASN A 64 11.48 7.05 -9.88
CA ASN A 64 10.29 6.79 -9.08
C ASN A 64 10.63 6.02 -7.81
N GLY A 65 11.53 5.06 -7.90
CA GLY A 65 11.95 4.33 -6.73
C GLY A 65 12.73 5.21 -5.77
N LEU A 66 13.54 6.09 -6.31
CA LEU A 66 14.32 7.00 -5.50
C LEU A 66 13.38 7.96 -4.75
N GLU A 67 12.41 8.50 -5.44
CA GLU A 67 11.45 9.40 -4.81
C GLU A 67 10.63 8.67 -3.75
N GLN A 68 10.24 7.44 -4.02
CA GLN A 68 9.49 6.65 -3.06
C GLN A 68 10.29 6.50 -1.76
N ARG A 69 11.57 6.17 -1.89
CA ARG A 69 12.42 6.00 -0.72
C ARG A 69 12.57 7.29 0.05
N MET A 70 12.76 8.39 -0.65
CA MET A 70 12.91 9.69 -0.01
C MET A 70 11.66 10.07 0.76
N ARG A 71 10.50 9.87 0.16
CA ARG A 71 9.25 10.22 0.82
C ARG A 71 9.00 9.36 2.05
N LEU A 72 9.29 8.06 1.96
CA LEU A 72 9.09 7.17 3.08
C LEU A 72 10.05 7.51 4.23
N ARG A 73 11.30 7.80 3.91
CA ARG A 73 12.25 8.17 4.95
C ARG A 73 11.83 9.46 5.64
N ALA A 74 11.28 10.40 4.87
CA ALA A 74 10.80 11.64 5.44
C ALA A 74 9.65 11.42 6.41
N GLU A 75 8.94 10.30 6.26
CA GLU A 75 7.84 9.95 7.16
C GLU A 75 8.29 9.07 8.32
N GLY A 76 9.57 8.80 8.41
CA GLY A 76 10.10 8.01 9.51
C GLY A 76 10.17 6.51 9.24
N VAL A 77 9.92 6.08 8.01
CA VAL A 77 9.99 4.66 7.68
C VAL A 77 11.44 4.26 7.47
N VAL A 78 11.86 3.18 8.12
CA VAL A 78 13.23 2.70 8.00
C VAL A 78 13.30 1.72 6.83
N ILE A 79 14.22 1.97 5.92
CA ILE A 79 14.42 1.11 4.75
C ILE A 79 15.80 0.47 4.85
N ALA A 80 15.83 -0.85 4.88
CA ALA A 80 17.09 -1.58 4.92
C ALA A 80 17.33 -2.17 3.53
N GLY A 81 18.27 -1.57 2.78
CA GLY A 81 18.46 -1.94 1.40
C GLY A 81 17.24 -1.55 0.59
N ASP A 82 16.50 -2.52 0.10
CA ASP A 82 15.28 -2.26 -0.65
C ASP A 82 14.07 -2.85 0.07
N LYS A 83 14.18 -3.06 1.38
CA LYS A 83 13.13 -3.74 2.12
C LYS A 83 12.68 -2.97 3.35
N ILE A 84 11.39 -3.05 3.65
CA ILE A 84 10.79 -2.42 4.82
C ILE A 84 10.20 -3.52 5.70
N ASP A 85 10.40 -3.40 7.00
CA ASP A 85 9.87 -4.37 7.96
C ASP A 85 8.36 -4.15 8.11
N LEU A 86 7.58 -5.05 7.53
CA LEU A 86 6.13 -4.93 7.55
C LEU A 86 5.53 -5.13 8.94
N LYS A 87 6.24 -5.81 9.82
CA LYS A 87 5.73 -5.99 11.17
C LYS A 87 5.75 -4.66 11.90
N ARG A 88 6.72 -3.83 11.57
CA ARG A 88 6.87 -2.54 12.23
C ARG A 88 6.11 -1.42 11.53
N PHE A 89 6.16 -1.39 10.20
CA PHE A 89 5.59 -0.28 9.44
C PHE A 89 4.36 -0.62 8.63
N GLY A 90 3.94 -1.88 8.62
CA GLY A 90 2.79 -2.26 7.82
C GLY A 90 1.49 -1.72 8.39
N HIS A 91 0.61 -1.30 7.50
CA HIS A 91 -0.70 -0.82 7.89
C HIS A 91 -1.69 -1.98 7.80
N THR A 92 -2.51 -2.13 8.81
CA THR A 92 -3.54 -3.16 8.81
C THR A 92 -4.88 -2.47 8.61
N PHE A 93 -5.57 -2.84 7.54
CA PHE A 93 -6.87 -2.26 7.27
C PHE A 93 -7.93 -2.88 8.18
N PRO A 94 -8.92 -2.11 8.61
CA PRO A 94 -9.95 -2.62 9.51
C PRO A 94 -10.72 -3.77 8.90
N LYS A 95 -10.98 -4.79 9.69
CA LYS A 95 -11.76 -5.93 9.23
C LYS A 95 -13.08 -6.05 9.94
N ALA A 96 -13.43 -5.04 10.67
CA ALA A 96 -14.65 -5.09 11.43
C ALA A 96 -15.87 -5.38 10.60
N LYS A 97 -15.91 -4.87 9.39
CA LYS A 97 -17.01 -5.13 8.53
C LYS A 97 -17.18 -6.57 8.24
N LEU A 98 -16.11 -7.24 7.99
CA LEU A 98 -16.18 -8.63 7.66
C LEU A 98 -16.68 -9.44 8.83
N LYS A 99 -16.30 -9.05 10.02
CA LYS A 99 -16.74 -9.75 11.15
C LYS A 99 -18.18 -9.63 11.39
N LYS A 100 -18.70 -8.45 11.21
CA LYS A 100 -20.08 -8.25 11.39
C LYS A 100 -20.86 -9.13 10.54
N ILE A 101 -20.47 -9.26 9.33
CA ILE A 101 -21.22 -10.07 8.43
C ILE A 101 -21.09 -11.48 8.82
N GLY A 102 -19.92 -11.85 9.21
CA GLY A 102 -19.71 -13.21 9.52
C GLY A 102 -20.47 -13.69 10.67
N LYS A 103 -20.79 -12.83 11.56
CA LYS A 103 -21.39 -13.27 12.63
C LYS A 103 -22.69 -13.50 12.53
N SER A 104 -23.00 -12.94 11.80
CA SER A 104 -24.32 -13.13 11.70
C SER A 104 -24.72 -14.31 11.76
#